data_2064c03cd8d7bd61cb4531d3bdd60478
#
_entry.id   2064c03cd8d7bd61cb4531d3bdd60478
#
_cell.length_a   1.000
_cell.length_b   1.000
_cell.length_c   1.000
_cell.angle_alpha   90.00
_cell.angle_beta   90.00
_cell.angle_gamma   90.00
#
_symmetry.space_group_name_H-M   'P 1'
#
loop_
_entity.id
_entity.type
_entity.pdbx_description
1 polymer ?
#
loop_
_entity_poly.entity_id
_entity_poly.type
_entity_poly.pdbx_seq_one_letter_code
_entity_poly.pdbx_strand_id
1 'polypeptide(L)'
;MKKIILILAVLSGCLFASDELNIDSLFKKQIGLRSITSLSLLSTGNPHSYYIYPNIGVNGDLNVWNDTKQLYLNQTFIYTLTPNFDLLISGGGNYARQEYNNIISGAFTSKNTLNFDSLWIGFIYTGESIANFVPQIKFQTAIIQREKTVLQTKNFYFQSQNLEANLRGYSDPVVYSIYTGFGYNAQRKFKIAKIEYGNSIYFGGNLSIILSPKITLDLGAEQRFQTEQKINGVKNSEIRSIPTISGGSTYSINQDTAVSVSASLGGSSATPDAIFGINLWKKF
;
A
#
# COMPACT_ATOMS: atom_id res chain seq x y z
N MET A 1 -36.31 -1.88 2.57
CA MET A 1 -36.54 -3.31 2.79
C MET A 1 -36.11 -4.19 1.61
N LYS A 2 -36.36 -3.85 0.32
CA LYS A 2 -35.97 -4.69 -0.82
C LYS A 2 -34.44 -4.92 -0.97
N LYS A 3 -33.57 -3.96 -0.54
CA LYS A 3 -32.12 -4.07 -0.61
C LYS A 3 -31.51 -5.00 0.46
N ILE A 4 -32.15 -5.15 1.60
CA ILE A 4 -31.73 -6.04 2.69
C ILE A 4 -32.06 -7.51 2.32
N ILE A 5 -33.16 -7.73 1.63
CA ILE A 5 -33.60 -9.07 1.16
C ILE A 5 -32.60 -9.58 0.10
N LEU A 6 -32.05 -8.71 -0.75
CA LEU A 6 -31.06 -9.10 -1.75
C LEU A 6 -29.72 -9.56 -1.11
N ILE A 7 -29.30 -8.89 -0.03
CA ILE A 7 -28.10 -9.28 0.72
C ILE A 7 -28.30 -10.62 1.44
N LEU A 8 -29.47 -10.86 2.02
CA LEU A 8 -29.83 -12.14 2.64
C LEU A 8 -29.97 -13.25 1.61
N ALA A 9 -30.47 -12.99 0.41
CA ALA A 9 -30.58 -13.98 -0.66
C ALA A 9 -29.21 -14.38 -1.24
N VAL A 10 -28.23 -13.48 -1.26
CA VAL A 10 -26.84 -13.79 -1.64
C VAL A 10 -26.15 -14.63 -0.56
N LEU A 11 -26.43 -14.35 0.72
CA LEU A 11 -25.91 -15.13 1.86
C LEU A 11 -26.47 -16.56 1.92
N SER A 12 -27.74 -16.76 1.54
CA SER A 12 -28.34 -18.08 1.56
C SER A 12 -27.92 -18.99 0.40
N GLY A 13 -27.39 -18.46 -0.70
CA GLY A 13 -26.87 -19.24 -1.82
C GLY A 13 -25.46 -19.84 -1.59
N CYS A 14 -24.76 -19.43 -0.53
CA CYS A 14 -23.38 -19.84 -0.25
C CYS A 14 -23.25 -21.08 0.67
N LEU A 15 -24.38 -21.68 1.12
CA LEU A 15 -24.37 -22.74 2.14
C LEU A 15 -24.14 -24.18 1.61
N PHE A 16 -23.83 -24.36 0.33
CA PHE A 16 -23.67 -25.71 -0.26
C PHE A 16 -22.34 -25.97 -0.95
N ALA A 17 -21.25 -25.39 -0.47
CA ALA A 17 -19.91 -25.74 -0.94
C ALA A 17 -19.20 -26.60 0.14
N SER A 18 -19.32 -27.91 0.05
CA SER A 18 -18.71 -28.87 0.99
C SER A 18 -17.32 -29.34 0.55
N ASP A 19 -16.47 -28.47 0.04
CA ASP A 19 -15.05 -28.79 -0.04
C ASP A 19 -14.39 -28.26 1.22
N GLU A 20 -13.98 -29.17 2.10
CA GLU A 20 -13.20 -28.83 3.30
C GLU A 20 -11.96 -28.03 2.88
N LEU A 21 -11.96 -26.74 3.17
CA LEU A 21 -10.78 -25.88 3.04
C LEU A 21 -9.69 -26.44 3.96
N ASN A 22 -8.73 -27.15 3.37
CA ASN A 22 -7.58 -27.63 4.12
C ASN A 22 -6.73 -26.43 4.56
N ILE A 23 -6.78 -26.11 5.86
CA ILE A 23 -6.08 -24.98 6.50
C ILE A 23 -4.59 -25.01 6.17
N ASP A 24 -3.99 -26.20 6.13
CA ASP A 24 -2.59 -26.36 5.78
C ASP A 24 -2.28 -25.89 4.33
N SER A 25 -3.26 -25.98 3.43
CA SER A 25 -3.08 -25.52 2.05
C SER A 25 -3.12 -23.99 1.93
N LEU A 26 -3.85 -23.29 2.80
CA LEU A 26 -3.92 -21.82 2.83
C LEU A 26 -2.59 -21.20 3.27
N PHE A 27 -1.86 -21.87 4.16
CA PHE A 27 -0.60 -21.36 4.71
C PHE A 27 0.63 -22.06 4.16
N LYS A 28 0.46 -23.25 3.54
CA LYS A 28 1.57 -24.03 2.99
C LYS A 28 2.10 -23.37 1.73
N LYS A 29 3.25 -22.76 1.84
CA LYS A 29 3.94 -22.17 0.70
C LYS A 29 4.50 -23.27 -0.18
N GLN A 30 4.11 -23.26 -1.44
CA GLN A 30 4.74 -24.09 -2.46
C GLN A 30 5.92 -23.34 -3.07
N ILE A 31 7.01 -24.05 -3.33
CA ILE A 31 8.16 -23.51 -4.06
C ILE A 31 7.68 -23.04 -5.43
N GLY A 32 8.02 -21.84 -5.83
CA GLY A 32 7.59 -21.28 -7.10
C GLY A 32 7.53 -19.76 -7.11
N LEU A 33 7.19 -19.24 -8.28
CA LEU A 33 7.07 -17.82 -8.54
C LEU A 33 5.60 -17.39 -8.39
N ARG A 34 5.40 -16.28 -7.71
CA ARG A 34 4.11 -15.57 -7.61
C ARG A 34 4.28 -14.13 -8.06
N SER A 35 3.29 -13.58 -8.72
CA SER A 35 3.27 -12.16 -9.07
C SER A 35 2.02 -11.48 -8.54
N ILE A 36 2.17 -10.20 -8.22
CA ILE A 36 1.09 -9.32 -7.83
C ILE A 36 1.22 -8.05 -8.68
N THR A 37 0.25 -7.82 -9.55
CA THR A 37 0.12 -6.57 -10.30
C THR A 37 -0.94 -5.74 -9.62
N SER A 38 -0.56 -4.56 -9.12
CA SER A 38 -1.45 -3.65 -8.38
C SER A 38 -1.62 -2.35 -9.14
N LEU A 39 -2.86 -1.95 -9.36
CA LEU A 39 -3.23 -0.65 -9.89
C LEU A 39 -4.03 0.09 -8.82
N SER A 40 -3.55 1.26 -8.40
CA SER A 40 -4.20 2.07 -7.36
C SER A 40 -4.49 3.47 -7.86
N LEU A 41 -5.72 3.92 -7.67
CA LEU A 41 -6.15 5.29 -7.90
C LEU A 41 -6.23 6.00 -6.55
N LEU A 42 -5.46 7.07 -6.40
CA LEU A 42 -5.44 7.91 -5.21
C LEU A 42 -6.09 9.24 -5.54
N SER A 43 -7.12 9.60 -4.76
CA SER A 43 -7.73 10.92 -4.78
C SER A 43 -7.37 11.64 -3.49
N THR A 44 -6.71 12.78 -3.61
CA THR A 44 -6.26 13.56 -2.46
C THR A 44 -6.59 15.03 -2.68
N GLY A 45 -7.46 15.57 -1.85
CA GLY A 45 -7.61 17.03 -1.72
C GLY A 45 -6.42 17.67 -0.98
N ASN A 46 -5.52 16.87 -0.40
CA ASN A 46 -4.37 17.35 0.34
C ASN A 46 -3.06 17.05 -0.41
N PRO A 47 -2.36 18.09 -0.92
CA PRO A 47 -1.09 17.94 -1.61
C PRO A 47 0.05 17.37 -0.75
N HIS A 48 -0.15 17.29 0.57
CA HIS A 48 0.84 16.79 1.52
C HIS A 48 0.66 15.31 1.91
N SER A 49 -0.18 14.56 1.20
CA SER A 49 -0.27 13.12 1.44
C SER A 49 1.08 12.45 1.14
N TYR A 50 1.42 11.42 1.87
CA TYR A 50 2.76 10.83 1.80
C TYR A 50 3.11 10.11 0.48
N TYR A 51 2.15 9.95 -0.42
CA TYR A 51 2.37 9.48 -1.79
C TYR A 51 2.72 10.60 -2.78
N ILE A 52 2.56 11.84 -2.38
CA ILE A 52 2.89 12.98 -3.21
C ILE A 52 4.32 13.38 -2.88
N TYR A 53 5.14 13.46 -3.92
CA TYR A 53 6.45 14.08 -3.79
C TYR A 53 6.26 15.47 -3.18
N PRO A 54 6.98 15.80 -2.09
CA PRO A 54 6.84 17.12 -1.52
C PRO A 54 7.16 18.14 -2.60
N ASN A 55 6.19 18.98 -2.90
CA ASN A 55 6.49 20.20 -3.59
C ASN A 55 7.36 21.04 -2.66
N ILE A 56 8.62 21.06 -2.96
CA ILE A 56 9.48 22.09 -2.40
C ILE A 56 9.01 23.36 -3.11
N GLY A 57 8.09 24.09 -2.47
CA GLY A 57 7.64 25.37 -2.97
C GLY A 57 8.88 26.23 -3.23
N VAL A 58 9.10 26.56 -4.47
CA VAL A 58 10.10 27.57 -4.81
C VAL A 58 9.45 28.89 -4.40
N ASN A 59 10.07 29.62 -3.50
CA ASN A 59 9.67 30.98 -3.16
C ASN A 59 9.50 31.77 -4.45
N GLY A 60 8.27 32.17 -4.76
CA GLY A 60 7.91 32.89 -5.98
C GLY A 60 6.88 32.22 -6.88
N ASP A 61 6.49 30.99 -6.60
CA ASP A 61 5.42 30.34 -7.38
C ASP A 61 4.06 30.81 -6.84
N LEU A 62 3.38 31.64 -7.65
CA LEU A 62 2.06 32.19 -7.36
C LEU A 62 0.94 31.14 -7.56
N ASN A 63 1.30 29.91 -7.85
CA ASN A 63 0.37 28.81 -8.04
C ASN A 63 0.14 28.06 -6.73
N VAL A 64 -1.12 27.94 -6.34
CA VAL A 64 -1.56 27.12 -5.22
C VAL A 64 -2.09 25.78 -5.76
N TRP A 65 -1.68 24.71 -5.15
CA TRP A 65 -2.23 23.40 -5.44
C TRP A 65 -3.68 23.29 -4.96
N ASN A 66 -4.54 22.79 -5.85
CA ASN A 66 -5.93 22.53 -5.51
C ASN A 66 -6.21 21.05 -5.34
N ASP A 67 -5.73 20.22 -6.27
CA ASP A 67 -6.04 18.79 -6.28
C ASP A 67 -4.93 17.99 -6.96
N THR A 68 -4.80 16.74 -6.55
CA THR A 68 -3.89 15.78 -7.20
C THR A 68 -4.57 14.42 -7.30
N LYS A 69 -4.70 13.93 -8.54
CA LYS A 69 -5.13 12.57 -8.83
C LYS A 69 -3.95 11.75 -9.30
N GLN A 70 -3.75 10.59 -8.69
CA GLN A 70 -2.63 9.72 -9.01
C GLN A 70 -3.12 8.33 -9.35
N LEU A 71 -2.56 7.78 -10.42
CA LEU A 71 -2.66 6.37 -10.78
C LEU A 71 -1.30 5.74 -10.51
N TYR A 72 -1.25 4.77 -9.61
CA TYR A 72 -0.04 4.08 -9.23
C TYR A 72 -0.09 2.63 -9.70
N LEU A 73 0.90 2.22 -10.50
CA LEU A 73 1.09 0.86 -10.95
C LEU A 73 2.29 0.26 -10.21
N ASN A 74 2.08 -0.88 -9.57
CA ASN A 74 3.13 -1.64 -8.92
C ASN A 74 3.13 -3.09 -9.38
N GLN A 75 4.31 -3.64 -9.65
CA GLN A 75 4.54 -5.04 -9.97
C GLN A 75 5.44 -5.65 -8.90
N THR A 76 4.96 -6.69 -8.23
CA THR A 76 5.72 -7.45 -7.24
C THR A 76 5.87 -8.89 -7.70
N PHE A 77 7.09 -9.40 -7.62
CA PHE A 77 7.41 -10.81 -7.79
C PHE A 77 7.88 -11.36 -6.45
N ILE A 78 7.39 -12.53 -6.10
CA ILE A 78 7.74 -13.26 -4.88
C ILE A 78 8.16 -14.67 -5.30
N TYR A 79 9.40 -15.02 -5.01
CA TYR A 79 9.92 -16.35 -5.28
C TYR A 79 10.13 -17.10 -3.97
N THR A 80 9.39 -18.20 -3.78
CA THR A 80 9.50 -19.07 -2.62
C THR A 80 10.68 -20.02 -2.81
N LEU A 81 11.75 -19.78 -2.05
CA LEU A 81 12.97 -20.63 -2.05
C LEU A 81 12.76 -21.88 -1.20
N THR A 82 12.16 -21.70 -0.04
CA THR A 82 11.84 -22.77 0.91
C THR A 82 10.45 -22.50 1.51
N PRO A 83 9.80 -23.45 2.16
CA PRO A 83 8.51 -23.21 2.82
C PRO A 83 8.52 -22.02 3.80
N ASN A 84 9.68 -21.70 4.33
CA ASN A 84 9.87 -20.65 5.33
C ASN A 84 10.45 -19.34 4.77
N PHE A 85 10.95 -19.33 3.52
CA PHE A 85 11.70 -18.18 3.02
C PHE A 85 11.32 -17.80 1.58
N ASP A 86 10.85 -16.56 1.42
CA ASP A 86 10.56 -15.95 0.13
C ASP A 86 11.53 -14.81 -0.16
N LEU A 87 11.96 -14.70 -1.41
CA LEU A 87 12.55 -13.48 -1.95
C LEU A 87 11.49 -12.62 -2.60
N LEU A 88 11.66 -11.30 -2.51
CA LEU A 88 10.71 -10.33 -3.02
C LEU A 88 11.44 -9.27 -3.83
N ILE A 89 10.89 -8.96 -5.01
CA ILE A 89 11.26 -7.78 -5.80
C ILE A 89 9.99 -7.04 -6.20
N SER A 90 9.98 -5.72 -6.04
CA SER A 90 8.82 -4.89 -6.32
C SER A 90 9.23 -3.59 -6.98
N GLY A 91 8.57 -3.22 -8.07
CA GLY A 91 8.83 -1.97 -8.77
C GLY A 91 7.54 -1.26 -9.11
N GLY A 92 7.56 0.06 -9.08
CA GLY A 92 6.38 0.86 -9.33
C GLY A 92 6.65 2.15 -10.08
N GLY A 93 5.56 2.68 -10.63
CA GLY A 93 5.52 3.98 -11.27
C GLY A 93 4.18 4.65 -11.06
N ASN A 94 4.15 5.95 -11.22
CA ASN A 94 2.94 6.72 -11.07
C ASN A 94 2.69 7.66 -12.26
N TYR A 95 1.42 7.81 -12.57
CA TYR A 95 0.91 8.90 -13.38
C TYR A 95 0.14 9.84 -12.45
N ALA A 96 0.55 11.10 -12.41
CA ALA A 96 -0.09 12.11 -11.59
C ALA A 96 -0.59 13.28 -12.45
N ARG A 97 -1.84 13.68 -12.20
CA ARG A 97 -2.43 14.92 -12.70
C ARG A 97 -2.53 15.89 -11.53
N GLN A 98 -1.81 16.99 -11.62
CA GLN A 98 -1.74 18.05 -10.62
C GLN A 98 -2.47 19.28 -11.16
N GLU A 99 -3.37 19.85 -10.37
CA GLU A 99 -4.13 21.04 -10.72
C GLU A 99 -3.68 22.20 -9.85
N TYR A 100 -3.41 23.33 -10.48
CA TYR A 100 -2.92 24.55 -9.84
C TYR A 100 -3.86 25.70 -10.13
N ASN A 101 -4.07 26.55 -9.14
CA ASN A 101 -4.74 27.84 -9.29
C ASN A 101 -3.73 28.96 -9.11
N ASN A 102 -3.61 29.84 -10.10
CA ASN A 102 -2.79 31.03 -9.98
C ASN A 102 -3.51 32.07 -9.15
N ILE A 103 -2.90 32.50 -8.05
CA ILE A 103 -3.53 33.42 -7.07
C ILE A 103 -3.84 34.79 -7.69
N ILE A 104 -3.03 35.26 -8.65
CA ILE A 104 -3.20 36.60 -9.24
C ILE A 104 -4.21 36.58 -10.37
N SER A 105 -4.07 35.64 -11.31
CA SER A 105 -4.92 35.59 -12.52
C SER A 105 -6.19 34.77 -12.34
N GLY A 106 -6.31 33.97 -11.28
CA GLY A 106 -7.37 32.99 -11.11
C GLY A 106 -7.35 31.85 -12.13
N ALA A 107 -6.31 31.79 -12.97
CA ALA A 107 -6.24 30.79 -14.05
C ALA A 107 -5.92 29.41 -13.50
N PHE A 108 -6.68 28.41 -13.94
CA PHE A 108 -6.43 27.01 -13.66
C PHE A 108 -5.43 26.45 -14.67
N THR A 109 -4.39 25.79 -14.17
CA THR A 109 -3.44 25.05 -14.99
C THR A 109 -3.34 23.63 -14.48
N SER A 110 -3.21 22.65 -15.39
CA SER A 110 -2.99 21.27 -15.03
C SER A 110 -1.67 20.76 -15.60
N LYS A 111 -0.97 19.93 -14.84
CA LYS A 111 0.27 19.28 -15.27
C LYS A 111 0.17 17.78 -15.08
N ASN A 112 0.43 17.05 -16.15
CA ASN A 112 0.51 15.60 -16.13
C ASN A 112 1.96 15.16 -16.01
N THR A 113 2.22 14.16 -15.16
CA THR A 113 3.56 13.58 -15.00
C THR A 113 3.48 12.07 -14.96
N LEU A 114 4.34 11.40 -15.73
CA LEU A 114 4.55 9.96 -15.64
C LEU A 114 5.97 9.73 -15.12
N ASN A 115 6.10 9.00 -14.02
CA ASN A 115 7.38 8.77 -13.40
C ASN A 115 7.52 7.30 -13.01
N PHE A 116 8.74 6.76 -13.19
CA PHE A 116 9.18 5.63 -12.41
C PHE A 116 9.34 6.10 -10.95
N ASP A 117 8.84 5.30 -10.00
CA ASP A 117 8.89 5.63 -8.58
C ASP A 117 10.07 4.94 -7.91
N SER A 118 10.04 3.63 -7.84
CA SER A 118 11.01 2.89 -7.06
C SER A 118 11.13 1.43 -7.48
N LEU A 119 12.27 0.84 -7.10
CA LEU A 119 12.53 -0.59 -7.16
C LEU A 119 13.00 -1.04 -5.77
N TRP A 120 12.32 -2.05 -5.22
CA TRP A 120 12.57 -2.62 -3.91
C TRP A 120 12.95 -4.08 -4.02
N ILE A 121 13.84 -4.52 -3.13
CA ILE A 121 14.08 -5.94 -2.88
C ILE A 121 13.85 -6.23 -1.42
N GLY A 122 13.60 -7.49 -1.11
CA GLY A 122 13.40 -7.91 0.26
C GLY A 122 13.22 -9.41 0.39
N PHE A 123 12.86 -9.80 1.60
CA PHE A 123 12.54 -11.19 1.91
C PHE A 123 11.37 -11.26 2.90
N ILE A 124 10.72 -12.42 2.92
CA ILE A 124 9.71 -12.77 3.92
C ILE A 124 10.16 -14.09 4.55
N TYR A 125 10.34 -14.07 5.86
CA TYR A 125 10.54 -15.26 6.65
C TYR A 125 9.22 -15.64 7.33
N THR A 126 8.82 -16.91 7.21
CA THR A 126 7.63 -17.45 7.86
C THR A 126 8.08 -18.48 8.87
N GLY A 127 7.78 -18.25 10.13
CA GLY A 127 8.08 -19.17 11.22
C GLY A 127 7.12 -20.36 11.29
N GLU A 128 7.39 -21.25 12.21
CA GLU A 128 6.49 -22.35 12.52
C GLU A 128 5.22 -21.85 13.23
N SER A 129 4.13 -22.60 13.07
CA SER A 129 2.86 -22.26 13.72
C SER A 129 2.98 -22.40 15.25
N ILE A 130 2.56 -21.37 15.97
CA ILE A 130 2.48 -21.34 17.43
C ILE A 130 1.03 -21.07 17.80
N ALA A 131 0.36 -22.02 18.45
CA ALA A 131 -1.04 -21.89 18.91
C ALA A 131 -2.01 -21.34 17.83
N ASN A 132 -1.97 -21.90 16.62
CA ASN A 132 -2.77 -21.52 15.44
C ASN A 132 -2.39 -20.16 14.81
N PHE A 133 -1.29 -19.55 15.23
CA PHE A 133 -0.74 -18.37 14.60
C PHE A 133 0.54 -18.70 13.84
N VAL A 134 0.68 -18.12 12.68
CA VAL A 134 1.87 -18.21 11.83
C VAL A 134 2.59 -16.85 11.86
N PRO A 135 3.75 -16.75 12.51
CA PRO A 135 4.53 -15.53 12.53
C PRO A 135 5.25 -15.32 11.20
N GLN A 136 5.31 -14.08 10.75
CA GLN A 136 6.05 -13.68 9.55
C GLN A 136 6.84 -12.41 9.84
N ILE A 137 8.05 -12.34 9.29
CA ILE A 137 8.87 -11.14 9.27
C ILE A 137 9.17 -10.79 7.82
N LYS A 138 8.90 -9.56 7.43
CA LYS A 138 9.16 -9.02 6.11
C LYS A 138 10.14 -7.87 6.21
N PHE A 139 11.21 -7.93 5.43
CA PHE A 139 12.16 -6.85 5.27
C PHE A 139 12.25 -6.44 3.81
N GLN A 140 12.32 -5.14 3.56
CA GLN A 140 12.48 -4.58 2.23
C GLN A 140 13.42 -3.37 2.27
N THR A 141 14.22 -3.20 1.23
CA THR A 141 15.04 -2.01 1.01
C THR A 141 14.86 -1.49 -0.42
N ALA A 142 14.80 -0.18 -0.57
CA ALA A 142 14.72 0.44 -1.88
C ALA A 142 16.10 0.43 -2.55
N ILE A 143 16.30 -0.39 -3.59
CA ILE A 143 17.51 -0.35 -4.42
C ILE A 143 17.63 1.01 -5.07
N ILE A 144 16.51 1.51 -5.63
CA ILE A 144 16.44 2.81 -6.28
C ILE A 144 15.08 3.44 -6.00
N GLN A 145 15.08 4.72 -5.68
CA GLN A 145 13.92 5.59 -5.61
C GLN A 145 14.21 6.83 -6.45
N ARG A 146 13.30 7.16 -7.34
CA ARG A 146 13.42 8.35 -8.18
C ARG A 146 12.52 9.44 -7.60
N GLU A 147 13.13 10.52 -7.22
CA GLU A 147 12.41 11.67 -6.69
C GLU A 147 12.56 12.86 -7.63
N LYS A 148 11.44 13.52 -7.88
CA LYS A 148 11.35 14.69 -8.74
C LYS A 148 10.96 15.90 -7.90
N THR A 149 11.79 16.91 -7.94
CA THR A 149 11.48 18.24 -7.45
C THR A 149 11.19 19.17 -8.63
N VAL A 150 10.75 20.39 -8.37
CA VAL A 150 10.53 21.39 -9.42
C VAL A 150 11.78 21.59 -10.28
N LEU A 151 12.97 21.55 -9.65
CA LEU A 151 14.24 21.90 -10.29
C LEU A 151 15.06 20.70 -10.77
N GLN A 152 14.82 19.51 -10.23
CA GLN A 152 15.63 18.35 -10.63
C GLN A 152 14.91 17.01 -10.36
N THR A 153 15.28 16.03 -11.17
CA THR A 153 14.97 14.62 -10.89
C THR A 153 16.25 13.95 -10.42
N LYS A 154 16.19 13.18 -9.33
CA LYS A 154 17.33 12.47 -8.77
C LYS A 154 16.96 11.06 -8.34
N ASN A 155 17.89 10.14 -8.56
CA ASN A 155 17.78 8.77 -8.04
C ASN A 155 18.54 8.67 -6.71
N PHE A 156 17.93 7.97 -5.77
CA PHE A 156 18.49 7.65 -4.47
C PHE A 156 18.56 6.14 -4.31
N TYR A 157 19.61 5.65 -3.69
CA TYR A 157 19.91 4.23 -3.58
C TYR A 157 19.99 3.84 -2.11
N PHE A 158 19.27 2.75 -1.72
CA PHE A 158 19.30 2.18 -0.37
C PHE A 158 18.95 3.17 0.76
N GLN A 159 18.14 4.18 0.46
CA GLN A 159 17.82 5.23 1.43
C GLN A 159 16.45 5.05 2.11
N SER A 160 15.73 4.00 1.78
CA SER A 160 14.52 3.59 2.50
C SER A 160 14.53 2.11 2.80
N GLN A 161 14.17 1.76 4.03
CA GLN A 161 13.98 0.39 4.46
C GLN A 161 12.64 0.25 5.17
N ASN A 162 12.06 -0.96 5.11
CA ASN A 162 10.85 -1.31 5.83
C ASN A 162 11.03 -2.68 6.49
N LEU A 163 10.68 -2.76 7.76
CA LEU A 163 10.63 -3.99 8.54
C LEU A 163 9.21 -4.15 9.07
N GLU A 164 8.61 -5.33 8.88
CA GLU A 164 7.26 -5.65 9.32
C GLU A 164 7.25 -7.01 10.00
N ALA A 165 6.59 -7.10 11.14
CA ALA A 165 6.25 -8.35 11.81
C ALA A 165 4.74 -8.55 11.72
N ASN A 166 4.31 -9.75 11.36
CA ASN A 166 2.92 -10.12 11.15
C ASN A 166 2.62 -11.46 11.84
N LEU A 167 1.47 -11.55 12.48
CA LEU A 167 0.90 -12.78 13.02
C LEU A 167 -0.39 -13.07 12.28
N ARG A 168 -0.46 -14.22 11.62
CA ARG A 168 -1.65 -14.69 10.91
C ARG A 168 -2.29 -15.84 11.65
N GLY A 169 -3.60 -15.84 11.73
CA GLY A 169 -4.37 -16.91 12.30
C GLY A 169 -5.59 -17.25 11.43
N TYR A 170 -6.17 -18.40 11.71
CA TYR A 170 -7.38 -18.88 11.04
C TYR A 170 -8.37 -19.39 12.07
N SER A 171 -9.63 -19.05 11.87
CA SER A 171 -10.78 -19.62 12.58
C SER A 171 -11.94 -19.61 11.60
N ASP A 172 -12.32 -20.79 11.12
CA ASP A 172 -13.33 -20.95 10.06
C ASP A 172 -14.59 -20.09 10.29
N PRO A 173 -15.01 -19.27 9.34
CA PRO A 173 -14.47 -19.05 7.98
C PRO A 173 -13.54 -17.80 7.88
N VAL A 174 -12.87 -17.40 8.95
CA VAL A 174 -12.14 -16.13 9.05
C VAL A 174 -10.63 -16.36 9.10
N VAL A 175 -9.91 -15.71 8.20
CA VAL A 175 -8.46 -15.49 8.31
C VAL A 175 -8.25 -14.11 8.91
N TYR A 176 -7.42 -14.03 9.92
CA TYR A 176 -7.10 -12.75 10.57
C TYR A 176 -5.60 -12.55 10.66
N SER A 177 -5.18 -11.31 10.63
CA SER A 177 -3.78 -10.93 10.84
C SER A 177 -3.66 -9.65 11.64
N ILE A 178 -2.63 -9.60 12.47
CA ILE A 178 -2.18 -8.39 13.16
C ILE A 178 -0.74 -8.15 12.77
N TYR A 179 -0.40 -6.90 12.50
CA TYR A 179 0.95 -6.55 12.09
C TYR A 179 1.42 -5.24 12.71
N THR A 180 2.72 -5.11 12.83
CA THR A 180 3.40 -3.86 13.17
C THR A 180 4.63 -3.72 12.31
N GLY A 181 5.04 -2.49 12.04
CA GLY A 181 6.22 -2.27 11.23
C GLY A 181 6.87 -0.93 11.47
N PHE A 182 8.08 -0.82 10.94
CA PHE A 182 8.92 0.35 11.01
C PHE A 182 9.47 0.69 9.62
N GLY A 183 9.26 1.93 9.19
CA GLY A 183 9.81 2.49 7.97
C GLY A 183 10.92 3.50 8.28
N TYR A 184 12.12 3.24 7.78
CA TYR A 184 13.25 4.14 7.87
C TYR A 184 13.46 4.88 6.57
N ASN A 185 13.69 6.19 6.64
CA ASN A 185 14.00 7.06 5.51
C ASN A 185 15.25 7.88 5.82
N ALA A 186 16.34 7.59 5.14
CA ALA A 186 17.54 8.41 5.23
C ALA A 186 17.34 9.77 4.56
N GLN A 187 18.16 10.75 4.94
CA GLN A 187 18.12 12.09 4.39
C GLN A 187 18.40 12.10 2.88
N ARG A 188 17.57 12.78 2.11
CA ARG A 188 17.75 13.02 0.67
C ARG A 188 18.51 14.31 0.41
N LYS A 189 19.64 14.23 -0.28
CA LYS A 189 20.45 15.41 -0.63
C LYS A 189 20.20 15.80 -2.09
N PHE A 190 19.51 16.88 -2.31
CA PHE A 190 19.35 17.55 -3.59
C PHE A 190 20.39 18.66 -3.75
N LYS A 191 20.49 19.27 -4.95
CA LYS A 191 21.43 20.39 -5.18
C LYS A 191 21.11 21.59 -4.29
N ILE A 192 19.83 21.86 -4.08
CA ILE A 192 19.34 23.08 -3.40
C ILE A 192 18.80 22.81 -1.99
N ALA A 193 18.52 21.54 -1.66
CA ALA A 193 17.90 21.21 -0.38
C ALA A 193 18.32 19.82 0.12
N LYS A 194 18.31 19.66 1.44
CA LYS A 194 18.37 18.38 2.12
C LYS A 194 16.98 18.10 2.71
N ILE A 195 16.40 16.95 2.38
CA ILE A 195 15.05 16.58 2.82
C ILE A 195 15.14 15.34 3.70
N GLU A 196 14.53 15.41 4.87
CA GLU A 196 14.29 14.29 5.77
C GLU A 196 12.78 14.03 5.81
N TYR A 197 12.32 12.89 5.26
CA TYR A 197 10.88 12.59 5.18
C TYR A 197 10.27 12.09 6.48
N GLY A 198 11.09 11.86 7.48
CA GLY A 198 10.68 11.23 8.72
C GLY A 198 10.57 9.70 8.60
N ASN A 199 10.73 9.06 9.75
CA ASN A 199 10.55 7.64 9.90
C ASN A 199 9.10 7.33 10.28
N SER A 200 8.66 6.11 10.06
CA SER A 200 7.29 5.72 10.42
C SER A 200 7.27 4.47 11.28
N ILE A 201 6.32 4.42 12.20
CA ILE A 201 5.90 3.21 12.88
C ILE A 201 4.42 3.02 12.59
N TYR A 202 4.02 1.78 12.35
CA TYR A 202 2.62 1.47 12.07
C TYR A 202 2.22 0.14 12.70
N PHE A 203 0.94 0.01 12.96
CA PHE A 203 0.32 -1.23 13.39
C PHE A 203 -1.09 -1.31 12.81
N GLY A 204 -1.54 -2.52 12.59
CA GLY A 204 -2.84 -2.74 11.97
C GLY A 204 -3.31 -4.16 12.09
N GLY A 205 -4.48 -4.40 11.54
CA GLY A 205 -5.08 -5.71 11.45
C GLY A 205 -5.94 -5.86 10.22
N ASN A 206 -6.03 -7.08 9.74
CA ASN A 206 -6.89 -7.45 8.62
C ASN A 206 -7.74 -8.66 9.01
N LEU A 207 -8.97 -8.67 8.51
CA LEU A 207 -9.90 -9.79 8.57
C LEU A 207 -10.30 -10.14 7.15
N SER A 208 -10.18 -11.42 6.79
CA SER A 208 -10.64 -11.96 5.52
C SER A 208 -11.67 -13.04 5.78
N ILE A 209 -12.92 -12.78 5.40
CA ILE A 209 -14.04 -13.69 5.61
C ILE A 209 -14.25 -14.48 4.32
N ILE A 210 -14.08 -15.79 4.39
CA ILE A 210 -14.26 -16.71 3.26
C ILE A 210 -15.76 -16.97 3.10
N LEU A 211 -16.37 -16.32 2.11
CA LEU A 211 -17.79 -16.47 1.81
C LEU A 211 -18.07 -17.72 0.96
N SER A 212 -17.10 -18.11 0.13
CA SER A 212 -17.14 -19.33 -0.69
C SER A 212 -15.70 -19.67 -1.13
N PRO A 213 -15.46 -20.84 -1.75
CA PRO A 213 -14.13 -21.18 -2.28
C PRO A 213 -13.57 -20.18 -3.30
N LYS A 214 -14.42 -19.31 -3.85
CA LYS A 214 -14.03 -18.30 -4.85
C LYS A 214 -14.07 -16.86 -4.35
N ILE A 215 -14.78 -16.60 -3.25
CA ILE A 215 -15.04 -15.21 -2.83
C ILE A 215 -14.61 -15.02 -1.38
N THR A 216 -13.76 -14.03 -1.17
CA THR A 216 -13.36 -13.56 0.16
C THR A 216 -13.70 -12.09 0.31
N LEU A 217 -14.22 -11.70 1.46
CA LEU A 217 -14.44 -10.32 1.85
C LEU A 217 -13.30 -9.89 2.77
N ASP A 218 -12.66 -8.77 2.47
CA ASP A 218 -11.49 -8.27 3.19
C ASP A 218 -11.82 -6.96 3.91
N LEU A 219 -11.44 -6.85 5.18
CA LEU A 219 -11.58 -5.66 6.00
C LEU A 219 -10.24 -5.38 6.67
N GLY A 220 -9.87 -4.12 6.81
CA GLY A 220 -8.60 -3.74 7.42
C GLY A 220 -8.66 -2.40 8.14
N ALA A 221 -7.79 -2.26 9.13
CA ALA A 221 -7.53 -0.99 9.79
C ALA A 221 -6.03 -0.87 10.08
N GLU A 222 -5.48 0.31 9.84
CA GLU A 222 -4.08 0.64 10.13
C GLU A 222 -4.00 2.00 10.81
N GLN A 223 -3.13 2.10 11.80
CA GLN A 223 -2.68 3.36 12.38
C GLN A 223 -1.19 3.50 12.11
N ARG A 224 -0.82 4.60 11.46
CA ARG A 224 0.57 4.96 11.18
C ARG A 224 0.92 6.27 11.85
N PHE A 225 2.10 6.31 12.46
CA PHE A 225 2.71 7.53 12.94
C PHE A 225 3.97 7.80 12.13
N GLN A 226 4.12 9.03 11.67
CA GLN A 226 5.30 9.47 10.93
C GLN A 226 5.93 10.63 11.67
N THR A 227 7.23 10.55 11.91
CA THR A 227 7.99 11.63 12.55
C THR A 227 8.01 12.87 11.68
N GLU A 228 8.42 14.00 12.24
CA GLU A 228 8.51 15.29 11.54
C GLU A 228 9.34 15.21 10.25
N GLN A 229 8.92 15.97 9.26
CA GLN A 229 9.70 16.21 8.06
C GLN A 229 10.57 17.46 8.25
N LYS A 230 11.83 17.42 7.78
CA LYS A 230 12.74 18.56 7.80
C LYS A 230 13.25 18.89 6.40
N ILE A 231 13.37 20.18 6.11
CA ILE A 231 14.00 20.71 4.90
C ILE A 231 15.15 21.61 5.34
N ASN A 232 16.38 21.26 4.93
CA ASN A 232 17.61 21.96 5.36
C ASN A 232 17.77 22.03 6.89
N GLY A 233 17.31 21.01 7.62
CA GLY A 233 17.34 20.97 9.08
C GLY A 233 16.20 21.73 9.76
N VAL A 234 15.41 22.48 9.02
CA VAL A 234 14.25 23.21 9.54
C VAL A 234 13.02 22.33 9.47
N LYS A 235 12.27 22.24 10.55
CA LYS A 235 11.02 21.48 10.65
C LYS A 235 9.99 22.04 9.67
N ASN A 236 9.50 21.14 8.78
CA ASN A 236 8.51 21.48 7.76
C ASN A 236 7.13 20.90 8.05
N SER A 237 7.05 19.85 8.86
CA SER A 237 5.79 19.28 9.31
C SER A 237 5.90 18.74 10.73
N GLU A 238 4.78 18.68 11.43
CA GLU A 238 4.65 18.00 12.72
C GLU A 238 4.63 16.47 12.55
N ILE A 239 4.68 15.76 13.69
CA ILE A 239 4.38 14.32 13.73
C ILE A 239 2.98 14.12 13.19
N ARG A 240 2.84 13.20 12.24
CA ARG A 240 1.56 12.89 11.59
C ARG A 240 1.00 11.58 12.10
N SER A 241 -0.27 11.61 12.44
CA SER A 241 -1.10 10.44 12.71
C SER A 241 -1.93 10.14 11.46
N ILE A 242 -1.83 8.92 10.95
CA ILE A 242 -2.39 8.52 9.65
C ILE A 242 -3.24 7.26 9.87
N PRO A 243 -4.48 7.41 10.39
CA PRO A 243 -5.42 6.32 10.49
C PRO A 243 -6.00 5.99 9.12
N THR A 244 -6.18 4.71 8.83
CA THR A 244 -6.76 4.22 7.58
C THR A 244 -7.66 3.03 7.87
N ILE A 245 -8.84 3.00 7.25
CA ILE A 245 -9.71 1.84 7.19
C ILE A 245 -9.83 1.37 5.76
N SER A 246 -9.93 0.06 5.55
CA SER A 246 -10.03 -0.52 4.22
C SER A 246 -11.08 -1.61 4.17
N GLY A 247 -11.65 -1.80 3.00
CA GLY A 247 -12.54 -2.91 2.68
C GLY A 247 -12.35 -3.33 1.25
N GLY A 248 -12.61 -4.60 0.97
CA GLY A 248 -12.41 -5.14 -0.36
C GLY A 248 -13.03 -6.51 -0.53
N SER A 249 -12.83 -7.07 -1.70
CA SER A 249 -13.23 -8.44 -2.00
C SER A 249 -12.23 -9.05 -2.98
N THR A 250 -11.94 -10.33 -2.77
CA THR A 250 -11.07 -11.11 -3.63
C THR A 250 -11.89 -12.19 -4.31
N TYR A 251 -11.73 -12.34 -5.63
CA TYR A 251 -12.33 -13.38 -6.44
C TYR A 251 -11.26 -14.28 -7.03
N SER A 252 -11.30 -15.57 -6.69
CA SER A 252 -10.42 -16.61 -7.25
C SER A 252 -10.98 -17.07 -8.59
N ILE A 253 -10.31 -16.71 -9.69
CA ILE A 253 -10.67 -17.13 -11.05
C ILE A 253 -10.41 -18.63 -11.19
N ASN A 254 -9.25 -19.09 -10.71
CA ASN A 254 -8.82 -20.48 -10.63
C ASN A 254 -7.82 -20.64 -9.47
N GLN A 255 -7.20 -21.82 -9.34
CA GLN A 255 -6.25 -22.12 -8.25
C GLN A 255 -4.97 -21.25 -8.27
N ASP A 256 -4.63 -20.69 -9.43
CA ASP A 256 -3.37 -19.94 -9.63
C ASP A 256 -3.60 -18.44 -9.87
N THR A 257 -4.87 -18.01 -10.03
CA THR A 257 -5.18 -16.63 -10.41
C THR A 257 -6.35 -16.09 -9.60
N ALA A 258 -6.15 -14.94 -8.98
CA ALA A 258 -7.19 -14.21 -8.27
C ALA A 258 -7.14 -12.71 -8.59
N VAL A 259 -8.29 -12.05 -8.54
CA VAL A 259 -8.43 -10.61 -8.66
C VAL A 259 -9.03 -10.08 -7.37
N SER A 260 -8.43 -9.03 -6.81
CA SER A 260 -9.02 -8.31 -5.69
C SER A 260 -9.32 -6.87 -6.05
N VAL A 261 -10.41 -6.34 -5.52
CA VAL A 261 -10.76 -4.93 -5.53
C VAL A 261 -10.83 -4.43 -4.10
N SER A 262 -10.31 -3.25 -3.85
CA SER A 262 -10.27 -2.67 -2.51
C SER A 262 -10.51 -1.17 -2.55
N ALA A 263 -11.02 -0.67 -1.44
CA ALA A 263 -11.10 0.76 -1.18
C ALA A 263 -10.56 1.02 0.23
N SER A 264 -9.86 2.12 0.41
CA SER A 264 -9.44 2.58 1.73
C SER A 264 -9.72 4.07 1.89
N LEU A 265 -10.05 4.44 3.10
CA LEU A 265 -10.38 5.81 3.50
C LEU A 265 -9.41 6.25 4.59
N GLY A 266 -8.93 7.46 4.46
CA GLY A 266 -8.13 8.11 5.47
C GLY A 266 -8.99 8.82 6.52
N GLY A 267 -8.53 8.82 7.77
CA GLY A 267 -9.21 9.48 8.89
C GLY A 267 -8.58 10.81 9.31
N SER A 268 -7.65 11.36 8.54
CA SER A 268 -6.99 12.63 8.87
C SER A 268 -6.57 13.40 7.61
N SER A 269 -6.29 14.69 7.75
CA SER A 269 -5.77 15.52 6.66
C SER A 269 -4.39 15.07 6.12
N ALA A 270 -3.73 14.15 6.79
CA ALA A 270 -2.45 13.59 6.36
C ALA A 270 -2.61 12.31 5.50
N THR A 271 -3.82 11.77 5.40
CA THR A 271 -4.13 10.60 4.58
C THR A 271 -4.75 11.02 3.25
N PRO A 272 -4.62 10.23 2.19
CA PRO A 272 -5.48 10.35 1.01
C PRO A 272 -6.96 10.25 1.42
N ASP A 273 -7.83 11.04 0.80
CA ASP A 273 -9.27 10.97 1.06
C ASP A 273 -9.83 9.59 0.73
N ALA A 274 -9.41 9.03 -0.40
CA ALA A 274 -9.75 7.68 -0.80
C ALA A 274 -8.66 7.07 -1.68
N ILE A 275 -8.47 5.77 -1.54
CA ILE A 275 -7.63 4.94 -2.42
C ILE A 275 -8.48 3.80 -2.93
N PHE A 276 -8.53 3.62 -4.25
CA PHE A 276 -9.14 2.47 -4.90
C PHE A 276 -8.06 1.61 -5.50
N GLY A 277 -8.11 0.32 -5.25
CA GLY A 277 -7.10 -0.64 -5.70
C GLY A 277 -7.72 -1.82 -6.45
N ILE A 278 -7.00 -2.27 -7.48
CA ILE A 278 -7.25 -3.54 -8.17
C ILE A 278 -5.94 -4.30 -8.16
N ASN A 279 -5.96 -5.55 -7.70
CA ASN A 279 -4.80 -6.40 -7.68
C ASN A 279 -5.09 -7.68 -8.46
N LEU A 280 -4.13 -8.07 -9.29
CA LEU A 280 -4.10 -9.36 -9.97
C LEU A 280 -3.00 -10.21 -9.34
N TRP A 281 -3.39 -11.32 -8.77
CA TRP A 281 -2.52 -12.33 -8.18
C TRP A 281 -2.35 -13.49 -9.16
N LYS A 282 -1.12 -13.90 -9.41
CA LYS A 282 -0.84 -15.05 -10.27
C LYS A 282 0.29 -15.88 -9.69
N LYS A 283 0.09 -17.20 -9.67
CA LYS A 283 1.07 -18.21 -9.36
C LYS A 283 1.51 -18.88 -10.66
N PHE A 284 2.80 -19.21 -10.79
CA PHE A 284 3.39 -19.86 -11.96
C PHE A 284 3.95 -21.21 -11.61
#